data_447f93d93d8661954d09da42fc714689
#
_entry.id   447f93d93d8661954d09da42fc714689
#
_cell.length_a   1.000
_cell.length_b   1.000
_cell.length_c   1.000
_cell.angle_alpha   90.00
_cell.angle_beta   90.00
_cell.angle_gamma   90.00
#
_symmetry.space_group_name_H-M   'P 1'
#
loop_
_entity.id
_entity.type
_entity.pdbx_description
1 polymer ?
#
loop_
_entity_poly.entity_id
_entity_poly.type
_entity_poly.pdbx_seq_one_letter_code
_entity_poly.pdbx_strand_id
1 'polypeptide(L)' 'MADWKNEKTKLVASWIINTPEVYCSARKFAVENPSAPILYRAWLRAEGMQEVVTPEGISVQDPELHSGELSEVLWTLTV' A
#
# COMPACT_ATOMS: atom_id res chain seq x y z
N MET A 1 -6.52 3.64 17.98
CA MET A 1 -5.87 2.63 17.12
C MET A 1 -6.79 2.27 15.96
N ALA A 2 -6.25 2.23 14.77
CA ALA A 2 -7.06 1.91 13.61
C ALA A 2 -7.48 0.44 13.62
N ASP A 3 -8.76 0.21 13.34
CA ASP A 3 -9.27 -1.15 13.22
C ASP A 3 -9.17 -1.55 11.75
N TRP A 4 -8.18 -2.37 11.46
CA TRP A 4 -7.98 -2.86 10.10
C TRP A 4 -9.05 -3.92 9.76
N LYS A 5 -9.44 -3.95 8.49
CA LYS A 5 -10.45 -4.92 8.04
C LYS A 5 -10.02 -6.36 8.27
N ASN A 6 -8.73 -6.62 8.15
CA ASN A 6 -8.19 -7.95 8.45
C ASN A 6 -6.70 -7.85 8.74
N GLU A 7 -6.14 -8.94 9.25
CA GLU A 7 -4.73 -9.01 9.62
C GLU A 7 -3.80 -8.84 8.42
N LYS A 8 -4.17 -9.39 7.28
CA LYS A 8 -3.34 -9.27 6.07
C LYS A 8 -3.18 -7.81 5.65
N THR A 9 -4.26 -7.04 5.68
CA THR A 9 -4.21 -5.62 5.35
C THR A 9 -3.29 -4.87 6.30
N LYS A 10 -3.39 -5.17 7.60
CA LYS A 10 -2.53 -4.57 8.61
C LYS A 10 -1.06 -4.89 8.34
N LEU A 11 -0.74 -6.14 8.03
CA LEU A 11 0.64 -6.55 7.78
C LEU A 11 1.22 -5.89 6.54
N VAL A 12 0.44 -5.77 5.48
CA VAL A 12 0.90 -5.07 4.27
C VAL A 12 1.12 -3.59 4.56
N ALA A 13 0.22 -2.96 5.31
CA ALA A 13 0.38 -1.56 5.70
C ALA A 13 1.67 -1.36 6.50
N SER A 14 1.95 -2.24 7.45
CA SER A 14 3.18 -2.19 8.25
C SER A 14 4.41 -2.36 7.37
N TRP A 15 4.36 -3.28 6.41
CA TRP A 15 5.46 -3.50 5.48
C TRP A 15 5.76 -2.23 4.67
N ILE A 16 4.73 -1.56 4.17
CA ILE A 16 4.89 -0.31 3.43
C ILE A 16 5.57 0.75 4.29
N ILE A 17 5.09 0.91 5.51
CA ILE A 17 5.58 1.95 6.41
C ILE A 17 7.01 1.67 6.89
N ASN A 18 7.33 0.41 7.14
CA ASN A 18 8.60 0.02 7.76
C ASN A 18 9.71 -0.36 6.78
N THR A 19 9.44 -0.38 5.48
CA THR A 19 10.44 -0.67 4.47
C THR A 19 10.80 0.64 3.76
N PRO A 20 11.96 1.24 4.03
CA PRO A 20 12.28 2.59 3.51
C PRO A 20 12.13 2.75 2.00
N GLU A 21 12.55 1.76 1.22
CA GLU A 21 12.42 1.82 -0.23
C GLU A 21 10.97 1.85 -0.68
N VAL A 22 10.14 1.02 -0.06
CA VAL A 22 8.72 0.95 -0.36
C VAL A 22 8.02 2.22 0.10
N TYR A 23 8.36 2.68 1.29
CA TYR A 23 7.82 3.93 1.85
C TYR A 23 8.06 5.10 0.91
N CYS A 24 9.31 5.27 0.45
CA CYS A 24 9.67 6.37 -0.43
C CYS A 24 8.93 6.30 -1.77
N SER A 25 8.85 5.10 -2.34
CA SER A 25 8.14 4.89 -3.61
C SER A 25 6.65 5.22 -3.45
N ALA A 26 6.02 4.71 -2.41
CA ALA A 26 4.59 4.93 -2.16
C ALA A 26 4.30 6.41 -1.92
N ARG A 27 5.13 7.07 -1.12
CA ARG A 27 4.97 8.49 -0.82
C ARG A 27 5.09 9.33 -2.09
N LYS A 28 6.12 9.07 -2.89
CA LYS A 28 6.34 9.80 -4.13
C LYS A 28 5.14 9.64 -5.06
N PHE A 29 4.67 8.43 -5.23
CA PHE A 29 3.53 8.17 -6.10
C PHE A 29 2.27 8.89 -5.61
N ALA A 30 2.02 8.85 -4.30
CA ALA A 30 0.85 9.50 -3.72
C ALA A 30 0.90 11.02 -3.91
N VAL A 31 2.08 11.61 -3.77
CA VAL A 31 2.24 13.06 -3.99
C VAL A 31 1.98 13.43 -5.45
N GLU A 32 2.42 12.57 -6.37
CA GLU A 32 2.28 12.84 -7.81
C GLU A 32 0.90 12.50 -8.36
N ASN A 33 0.11 11.72 -7.64
CA ASN A 33 -1.19 11.24 -8.12
C ASN A 33 -2.29 11.44 -7.08
N PRO A 34 -2.55 12.69 -6.66
CA PRO A 34 -3.50 12.96 -5.58
C PRO A 34 -4.94 12.62 -5.91
N SER A 35 -5.28 12.43 -7.18
CA SER A 35 -6.65 12.14 -7.62
C SER A 35 -6.88 10.70 -8.02
N ALA A 36 -5.92 9.82 -7.80
CA ALA A 36 -6.08 8.41 -8.20
C ALA A 36 -7.23 7.76 -7.42
N PRO A 37 -8.21 7.14 -8.12
CA PRO A 37 -9.40 6.57 -7.45
C PRO A 37 -9.06 5.45 -6.47
N ILE A 38 -8.14 4.56 -6.84
CA ILE A 38 -7.64 3.51 -5.95
C ILE A 38 -6.13 3.60 -5.97
N LEU A 39 -5.61 4.44 -5.10
CA LEU A 39 -4.20 4.81 -5.09
C LEU A 39 -3.28 3.61 -4.93
N TYR A 40 -3.65 2.67 -4.05
CA TYR A 40 -2.84 1.48 -3.80
C TYR A 40 -2.62 0.66 -5.08
N ARG A 41 -3.69 0.37 -5.80
CA ARG A 41 -3.60 -0.42 -7.04
C ARG A 41 -2.88 0.33 -8.14
N ALA A 42 -3.13 1.63 -8.25
CA ALA A 42 -2.46 2.45 -9.25
C ALA A 42 -0.95 2.46 -9.00
N TRP A 43 -0.55 2.56 -7.73
CA TRP A 43 0.85 2.52 -7.34
C TRP A 43 1.51 1.19 -7.71
N LEU A 44 0.87 0.07 -7.39
CA LEU A 44 1.42 -1.25 -7.73
C LEU A 44 1.63 -1.39 -9.23
N ARG A 45 0.67 -0.93 -10.01
CA ARG A 45 0.75 -1.02 -11.46
C ARG A 45 1.86 -0.13 -12.02
N ALA A 46 1.94 1.09 -11.53
CA ALA A 46 2.91 2.06 -12.02
C ALA A 46 4.34 1.63 -11.72
N GLU A 47 4.56 1.02 -10.55
CA GLU A 47 5.89 0.60 -10.11
C GLU A 47 6.23 -0.84 -10.49
N GLY A 48 5.33 -1.54 -11.17
CA GLY A 48 5.55 -2.92 -11.55
C GLY A 48 5.66 -3.87 -10.37
N MET A 49 4.97 -3.57 -9.28
CA MET A 49 5.07 -4.34 -8.03
C MET A 49 3.94 -5.35 -7.85
N GLN A 50 3.20 -5.64 -8.92
CA GLN A 50 2.00 -6.48 -8.82
C GLN A 50 2.28 -7.91 -8.35
N GLU A 51 3.49 -8.40 -8.55
CA GLU A 51 3.83 -9.76 -8.17
C GLU A 51 4.68 -9.84 -6.90
N VAL A 52 4.84 -8.72 -6.21
CA VAL A 52 5.63 -8.69 -4.98
C VAL A 52 4.91 -9.44 -3.87
N VAL A 53 5.68 -10.17 -3.06
CA VAL A 53 5.18 -10.86 -1.88
C VAL A 53 5.95 -10.31 -0.69
N THR A 54 5.24 -9.97 0.37
CA THR A 54 5.88 -9.41 1.57
C THR A 54 6.68 -10.48 2.31
N PRO A 55 7.57 -10.08 3.22
CA PRO A 55 8.32 -11.05 4.04
C PRO A 55 7.43 -12.02 4.82
N GLU A 56 6.19 -11.60 5.14
CA GLU A 56 5.22 -12.47 5.81
C GLU A 56 4.53 -13.44 4.86
N GLY A 57 4.89 -13.41 3.57
CA GLY A 57 4.30 -14.31 2.58
C GLY A 57 2.96 -13.85 2.03
N ILE A 58 2.64 -12.57 2.15
CA ILE A 58 1.37 -12.02 1.66
C ILE A 58 1.59 -11.36 0.31
N SER A 59 0.83 -11.79 -0.70
CA SER A 59 0.86 -11.13 -2.00
C SER A 59 0.27 -9.73 -1.91
N VAL A 60 0.90 -8.75 -2.54
CA VAL A 60 0.38 -7.38 -2.56
C VAL A 60 -0.93 -7.27 -3.35
N GLN A 61 -1.28 -8.30 -4.12
CA GLN A 61 -2.54 -8.37 -4.85
C GLN A 61 -3.52 -9.38 -4.24
N ASP A 62 -3.27 -9.83 -3.02
CA ASP A 62 -4.16 -10.78 -2.34
C ASP A 62 -5.58 -10.20 -2.33
N PRO A 63 -6.59 -10.95 -2.80
CA PRO A 63 -7.97 -10.45 -2.86
C PRO A 63 -8.58 -10.16 -1.49
N GLU A 64 -7.99 -10.68 -0.42
CA GLU A 64 -8.45 -10.39 0.93
C GLU A 64 -7.95 -9.02 1.43
N LEU A 65 -7.00 -8.39 0.73
CA LEU A 65 -6.52 -7.07 1.13
C LEU A 65 -7.58 -6.01 0.85
N HIS A 66 -7.74 -5.09 1.79
CA HIS A 66 -8.67 -3.99 1.65
C HIS A 66 -7.98 -2.81 0.97
N SER A 67 -8.14 -2.70 -0.34
CA SER A 67 -7.47 -1.67 -1.14
C SER A 67 -7.76 -0.25 -0.67
N GLY A 68 -8.99 -0.01 -0.19
CA GLY A 68 -9.36 1.30 0.33
C GLY A 68 -8.53 1.73 1.53
N GLU A 69 -8.35 0.81 2.48
CA GLU A 69 -7.52 1.10 3.65
C GLU A 69 -6.06 1.31 3.29
N LEU A 70 -5.55 0.49 2.35
CA LEU A 70 -4.16 0.64 1.91
C LEU A 70 -3.96 1.94 1.14
N SER A 71 -4.96 2.37 0.38
CA SER A 71 -4.91 3.67 -0.29
C SER A 71 -4.87 4.82 0.71
N GLU A 72 -5.61 4.70 1.81
CA GLU A 72 -5.56 5.70 2.88
C GLU A 72 -4.18 5.77 3.52
N VAL A 73 -3.52 4.62 3.68
CA VAL A 73 -2.14 4.59 4.18
C VAL A 73 -1.24 5.42 3.28
N LEU A 74 -1.34 5.23 1.95
CA LEU A 74 -0.54 6.00 1.02
C LEU A 74 -0.86 7.50 1.11
N TRP A 75 -2.12 7.86 1.27
CA TRP A 75 -2.52 9.26 1.45
C TRP A 75 -1.87 9.87 2.69
N THR A 76 -1.81 9.12 3.79
CA THR A 76 -1.21 9.65 5.03
C THR A 76 0.29 9.90 4.88
N LEU A 77 0.96 9.23 3.95
CA LEU A 77 2.39 9.43 3.72
C LEU A 77 2.70 10.78 3.06
N THR A 78 1.69 11.45 2.52
CA THR A 78 1.87 12.75 1.86
C THR A 78 1.82 13.93 2.84
N VAL A 79 1.46 13.69 4.06
CA VAL A 79 1.30 14.73 5.10
C VAL A 79 2.63 15.08 5.72
#